data_dbae073e1a2c36faf2d1afaed68260e9
#
_entry.id   dbae073e1a2c36faf2d1afaed68260e9
#
_cell.length_a   1.000
_cell.length_b   1.000
_cell.length_c   1.000
_cell.angle_alpha   90.00
_cell.angle_beta   90.00
_cell.angle_gamma   90.00
#
_symmetry.space_group_name_H-M   'P 1'
#
loop_
_entity.id
_entity.type
_entity.pdbx_description
1 polymer ?
#
loop_
_entity_poly.entity_id
_entity_poly.type
_entity_poly.pdbx_seq_one_letter_code
_entity_poly.pdbx_strand_id
1 'polypeptide(L)'
;MKKFLLASVFALNACGTIFKGTTQEIVFDSSVSNTKIYIDGIEVCTTPCKAFVDRSSDAIQVVGKKKGYENKVITLRSTINRTSYWNLIGIYSWSTDAITGGVWEYKNNHVYLQMEPKGMNASEQQIFDKLSEAKHFALFNFDNLRLEAAKGMFGEYTNALSELSAIENKKLQQIVSNSDSEIELANALGN
;
A
#
# COMPACT_ATOMS: atom_id res chain seq x y z
N MET A 1 -4.00 28.41 -43.06
CA MET A 1 -3.32 27.14 -42.74
C MET A 1 -2.34 27.24 -41.56
N LYS A 2 -1.56 28.33 -41.39
CA LYS A 2 -0.60 28.49 -40.26
C LYS A 2 -1.29 28.53 -38.85
N LYS A 3 -2.53 29.01 -38.73
CA LYS A 3 -3.25 29.10 -37.45
C LYS A 3 -3.80 27.74 -36.98
N PHE A 4 -4.08 26.78 -37.87
CA PHE A 4 -4.50 25.42 -37.53
C PHE A 4 -3.35 24.55 -37.03
N LEU A 5 -2.11 24.80 -37.49
CA LEU A 5 -0.94 24.06 -37.05
C LEU A 5 -0.57 24.38 -35.60
N LEU A 6 -0.79 25.66 -35.16
CA LEU A 6 -0.51 26.06 -33.77
C LEU A 6 -1.49 25.45 -32.79
N ALA A 7 -2.78 25.29 -33.15
CA ALA A 7 -3.79 24.68 -32.29
C ALA A 7 -3.55 23.16 -32.10
N SER A 8 -2.99 22.47 -33.10
CA SER A 8 -2.68 21.03 -33.03
C SER A 8 -1.50 20.72 -32.11
N VAL A 9 -0.57 21.64 -31.90
CA VAL A 9 0.60 21.44 -31.00
C VAL A 9 0.22 21.57 -29.54
N PHE A 10 -0.84 22.34 -29.21
CA PHE A 10 -1.32 22.49 -27.84
C PHE A 10 -2.11 21.26 -27.34
N ALA A 11 -2.68 20.44 -28.22
CA ALA A 11 -3.49 19.27 -27.85
C ALA A 11 -2.66 18.04 -27.43
N LEU A 12 -1.34 18.05 -27.64
CA LEU A 12 -0.48 16.87 -27.40
C LEU A 12 0.29 16.91 -26.06
N ASN A 13 0.05 17.92 -25.22
CA ASN A 13 0.97 18.22 -24.12
C ASN A 13 0.48 17.83 -22.70
N ALA A 14 -0.64 17.11 -22.53
CA ALA A 14 -1.15 16.72 -21.22
C ALA A 14 -0.98 15.20 -20.96
N CYS A 15 0.21 14.66 -21.23
CA CYS A 15 0.43 13.20 -21.16
C CYS A 15 0.22 12.61 -19.76
N GLY A 16 0.66 13.29 -18.69
CA GLY A 16 0.53 12.77 -17.32
C GLY A 16 -0.92 12.65 -16.88
N THR A 17 -1.69 13.72 -17.06
CA THR A 17 -3.10 13.78 -16.69
C THR A 17 -3.97 12.88 -17.57
N ILE A 18 -3.66 12.77 -18.87
CA ILE A 18 -4.42 11.92 -19.81
C ILE A 18 -4.19 10.44 -19.55
N PHE A 19 -2.93 10.03 -19.24
CA PHE A 19 -2.60 8.61 -19.08
C PHE A 19 -2.79 8.07 -17.66
N LYS A 20 -2.58 8.90 -16.62
CA LYS A 20 -2.62 8.47 -15.21
C LYS A 20 -3.79 9.06 -14.41
N GLY A 21 -4.44 10.12 -14.94
CA GLY A 21 -5.49 10.85 -14.24
C GLY A 21 -4.98 11.64 -13.03
N THR A 22 -5.90 12.29 -12.33
CA THR A 22 -5.64 13.09 -11.11
C THR A 22 -5.86 12.31 -9.83
N THR A 23 -6.42 11.10 -9.92
CA THR A 23 -6.69 10.20 -8.79
C THR A 23 -5.87 8.92 -8.88
N GLN A 24 -5.71 8.24 -7.76
CA GLN A 24 -5.08 6.92 -7.66
C GLN A 24 -5.99 5.97 -6.90
N GLU A 25 -6.25 4.79 -7.44
CA GLU A 25 -6.91 3.72 -6.70
C GLU A 25 -5.96 3.16 -5.65
N ILE A 26 -6.40 3.15 -4.39
CA ILE A 26 -5.69 2.56 -3.26
C ILE A 26 -6.59 1.51 -2.62
N VAL A 27 -6.02 0.32 -2.41
CA VAL A 27 -6.67 -0.78 -1.70
C VAL A 27 -6.35 -0.65 -0.22
N PHE A 28 -7.38 -0.66 0.62
CA PHE A 28 -7.23 -0.64 2.07
C PHE A 28 -7.69 -1.96 2.66
N ASP A 29 -6.82 -2.56 3.46
CA ASP A 29 -7.15 -3.73 4.25
C ASP A 29 -6.64 -3.59 5.68
N SER A 30 -7.08 -4.47 6.57
CA SER A 30 -6.68 -4.42 7.98
C SER A 30 -6.76 -5.78 8.65
N SER A 31 -5.99 -5.96 9.72
CA SER A 31 -5.99 -7.17 10.54
C SER A 31 -7.36 -7.47 11.17
N VAL A 32 -8.26 -6.50 11.21
CA VAL A 32 -9.62 -6.63 11.74
C VAL A 32 -10.61 -6.13 10.71
N SER A 33 -11.45 -7.01 10.21
CA SER A 33 -12.47 -6.68 9.22
C SER A 33 -13.42 -5.56 9.69
N ASN A 34 -14.02 -4.85 8.75
CA ASN A 34 -14.89 -3.72 9.01
C ASN A 34 -14.21 -2.58 9.82
N THR A 35 -12.95 -2.29 9.54
CA THR A 35 -12.26 -1.10 10.04
C THR A 35 -12.60 0.10 9.14
N LYS A 36 -13.06 1.19 9.74
CA LYS A 36 -13.37 2.42 9.01
C LYS A 36 -12.09 3.16 8.65
N ILE A 37 -11.96 3.55 7.40
CA ILE A 37 -10.81 4.29 6.86
C ILE A 37 -11.18 5.75 6.69
N TYR A 38 -10.34 6.61 7.25
CA TYR A 38 -10.42 8.08 7.11
C TYR A 38 -9.17 8.57 6.40
N ILE A 39 -9.35 9.47 5.44
CA ILE A 39 -8.25 10.21 4.79
C ILE A 39 -8.46 11.68 5.12
N ASP A 40 -7.45 12.31 5.73
CA ASP A 40 -7.50 13.71 6.17
C ASP A 40 -8.79 14.06 6.95
N GLY A 41 -9.25 13.12 7.78
CA GLY A 41 -10.42 13.26 8.63
C GLY A 41 -11.77 12.90 8.00
N ILE A 42 -11.81 12.59 6.69
CA ILE A 42 -13.04 12.22 5.96
C ILE A 42 -13.11 10.69 5.87
N GLU A 43 -14.24 10.09 6.28
CA GLU A 43 -14.51 8.66 6.10
C GLU A 43 -14.66 8.34 4.61
N VAL A 44 -13.81 7.44 4.09
CA VAL A 44 -13.79 7.09 2.67
C VAL A 44 -14.34 5.70 2.39
N CYS A 45 -14.10 4.74 3.28
CA CYS A 45 -14.60 3.37 3.12
C CYS A 45 -14.41 2.53 4.39
N THR A 46 -14.83 1.25 4.32
CA THR A 46 -14.68 0.26 5.41
C THR A 46 -13.97 -0.98 4.86
N THR A 47 -12.91 -1.46 5.52
CA THR A 47 -12.07 -2.56 5.05
C THR A 47 -12.79 -3.92 4.98
N PRO A 48 -12.47 -4.78 3.98
CA PRO A 48 -11.58 -4.50 2.84
C PRO A 48 -12.28 -3.60 1.82
N CYS A 49 -11.57 -2.61 1.26
CA CYS A 49 -12.17 -1.68 0.30
C CYS A 49 -11.15 -1.06 -0.65
N LYS A 50 -11.66 -0.42 -1.71
CA LYS A 50 -10.90 0.38 -2.64
C LYS A 50 -11.42 1.80 -2.62
N ALA A 51 -10.54 2.78 -2.64
CA ALA A 51 -10.91 4.18 -2.75
C ALA A 51 -10.02 4.90 -3.77
N PHE A 52 -10.61 5.86 -4.48
CA PHE A 52 -9.89 6.78 -5.35
C PHE A 52 -9.46 7.99 -4.52
N VAL A 53 -8.16 8.22 -4.47
CA VAL A 53 -7.53 9.29 -3.71
C VAL A 53 -6.91 10.29 -4.65
N ASP A 54 -7.16 11.58 -4.43
CA ASP A 54 -6.59 12.64 -5.24
C ASP A 54 -5.06 12.65 -5.09
N ARG A 55 -4.37 12.76 -6.22
CA ARG A 55 -2.90 12.85 -6.25
C ARG A 55 -2.48 14.25 -5.86
N SER A 56 -1.54 14.36 -4.92
CA SER A 56 -1.02 15.62 -4.42
C SER A 56 0.49 15.51 -4.16
N SER A 57 1.17 16.65 -4.12
CA SER A 57 2.55 16.75 -3.61
C SER A 57 2.62 16.43 -2.12
N ASP A 58 1.51 16.61 -1.40
CA ASP A 58 1.47 16.49 0.04
C ASP A 58 1.28 15.03 0.46
N ALA A 59 1.85 14.69 1.61
CA ALA A 59 1.58 13.42 2.24
C ALA A 59 0.18 13.43 2.86
N ILE A 60 -0.59 12.37 2.66
CA ILE A 60 -1.92 12.20 3.26
C ILE A 60 -1.85 11.31 4.50
N GLN A 61 -2.71 11.60 5.47
CA GLN A 61 -2.89 10.76 6.65
C GLN A 61 -4.08 9.82 6.47
N VAL A 62 -3.80 8.52 6.53
CA VAL A 62 -4.80 7.46 6.56
C VAL A 62 -4.98 7.02 8.01
N VAL A 63 -6.20 7.09 8.52
CA VAL A 63 -6.54 6.70 9.89
C VAL A 63 -7.54 5.56 9.88
N GLY A 64 -7.16 4.40 10.41
CA GLY A 64 -8.06 3.28 10.68
C GLY A 64 -8.71 3.43 12.05
N LYS A 65 -10.05 3.29 12.11
CA LYS A 65 -10.81 3.33 13.36
C LYS A 65 -11.71 2.12 13.50
N LYS A 66 -11.65 1.46 14.66
CA LYS A 66 -12.50 0.33 15.01
C LYS A 66 -12.81 0.36 16.52
N LYS A 67 -14.08 0.08 16.88
CA LYS A 67 -14.47 0.00 18.30
C LYS A 67 -13.69 -1.11 19.00
N GLY A 68 -13.08 -0.79 20.14
CA GLY A 68 -12.24 -1.72 20.91
C GLY A 68 -10.77 -1.76 20.49
N TYR A 69 -10.38 -0.96 19.50
CA TYR A 69 -9.00 -0.85 18.99
C TYR A 69 -8.48 0.57 19.09
N GLU A 70 -7.16 0.73 19.17
CA GLU A 70 -6.51 2.02 19.04
C GLU A 70 -6.61 2.52 17.59
N ASN A 71 -6.64 3.85 17.42
CA ASN A 71 -6.63 4.44 16.09
C ASN A 71 -5.25 4.23 15.46
N LYS A 72 -5.21 3.57 14.31
CA LYS A 72 -3.96 3.38 13.54
C LYS A 72 -3.81 4.49 12.53
N VAL A 73 -2.67 5.19 12.57
CA VAL A 73 -2.36 6.26 11.61
C VAL A 73 -1.20 5.82 10.72
N ILE A 74 -1.39 5.92 9.41
CA ILE A 74 -0.36 5.68 8.40
C ILE A 74 -0.24 6.92 7.53
N THR A 75 0.98 7.36 7.26
CA THR A 75 1.25 8.47 6.36
C THR A 75 1.67 7.95 4.99
N LEU A 76 0.87 8.19 3.97
CA LEU A 76 1.22 7.91 2.58
C LEU A 76 1.96 9.10 2.00
N ARG A 77 3.20 8.86 1.61
CA ARG A 77 4.04 9.89 0.97
C ARG A 77 3.89 9.81 -0.54
N SER A 78 3.75 10.97 -1.17
CA SER A 78 3.77 11.09 -2.61
C SER A 78 5.19 11.08 -3.16
N THR A 79 5.33 10.68 -4.39
CA THR A 79 6.56 10.72 -5.18
C THR A 79 6.22 11.17 -6.59
N ILE A 80 7.24 11.60 -7.35
CA ILE A 80 7.04 11.98 -8.73
C ILE A 80 6.80 10.72 -9.57
N ASN A 81 5.69 10.73 -10.32
CA ASN A 81 5.33 9.66 -11.23
C ASN A 81 6.42 9.48 -12.31
N ARG A 82 6.89 8.25 -12.48
CA ARG A 82 7.95 7.93 -13.46
C ARG A 82 7.61 8.34 -14.89
N THR A 83 6.34 8.32 -15.27
CA THR A 83 5.88 8.76 -16.59
C THR A 83 6.11 10.26 -16.82
N SER A 84 6.09 11.07 -15.75
CA SER A 84 6.29 12.51 -15.81
C SER A 84 7.74 12.91 -16.17
N TYR A 85 8.73 12.02 -16.00
CA TYR A 85 10.10 12.29 -16.45
C TYR A 85 10.23 12.43 -17.96
N TRP A 86 9.38 11.78 -18.74
CA TRP A 86 9.37 11.89 -20.19
C TRP A 86 8.77 13.20 -20.68
N ASN A 87 8.04 13.92 -19.82
CA ASN A 87 7.44 15.22 -20.14
C ASN A 87 8.40 16.41 -19.93
N LEU A 88 9.62 16.17 -19.45
CA LEU A 88 10.64 17.20 -19.21
C LEU A 88 11.06 17.97 -20.47
N ILE A 89 10.70 17.50 -21.67
CA ILE A 89 11.00 18.16 -22.95
C ILE A 89 10.07 19.36 -23.21
N GLY A 90 8.96 19.49 -22.46
CA GLY A 90 7.99 20.59 -22.62
C GLY A 90 7.64 21.26 -21.29
N ILE A 91 8.21 22.44 -21.02
CA ILE A 91 7.99 23.22 -19.79
C ILE A 91 6.51 23.47 -19.52
N TYR A 92 5.68 23.64 -20.55
CA TYR A 92 4.23 23.89 -20.41
C TYR A 92 3.43 22.64 -20.01
N SER A 93 3.87 21.47 -20.40
CA SER A 93 3.24 20.20 -20.06
C SER A 93 3.42 19.86 -18.57
N TRP A 94 4.61 20.10 -18.05
CA TRP A 94 4.94 19.80 -16.66
C TRP A 94 4.20 20.69 -15.67
N SER A 95 4.00 21.98 -16.00
CA SER A 95 3.24 22.90 -15.14
C SER A 95 1.76 22.50 -15.02
N THR A 96 1.14 22.04 -16.10
CA THR A 96 -0.24 21.57 -16.08
C THR A 96 -0.38 20.29 -15.26
N ASP A 97 0.50 19.33 -15.45
CA ASP A 97 0.51 18.06 -14.71
C ASP A 97 0.80 18.27 -13.21
N ALA A 98 1.64 19.25 -12.86
CA ALA A 98 1.90 19.60 -11.46
C ALA A 98 0.67 20.21 -10.77
N ILE A 99 -0.06 21.10 -11.48
CA ILE A 99 -1.28 21.76 -10.96
C ILE A 99 -2.43 20.75 -10.85
N THR A 100 -2.57 19.83 -11.81
CA THR A 100 -3.66 18.83 -11.83
C THR A 100 -3.37 17.59 -10.98
N GLY A 101 -2.17 17.46 -10.41
CA GLY A 101 -1.76 16.30 -9.62
C GLY A 101 -1.22 15.13 -10.43
N GLY A 102 -1.24 15.17 -11.77
CA GLY A 102 -0.79 14.07 -12.64
C GLY A 102 0.70 13.74 -12.53
N VAL A 103 1.51 14.64 -11.98
CA VAL A 103 2.94 14.43 -11.68
C VAL A 103 3.15 13.52 -10.49
N TRP A 104 2.22 13.49 -9.56
CA TRP A 104 2.38 12.82 -8.27
C TRP A 104 1.77 11.43 -8.27
N GLU A 105 2.34 10.52 -7.48
CA GLU A 105 1.75 9.23 -7.17
C GLU A 105 2.12 8.81 -5.75
N TYR A 106 1.21 8.10 -5.07
CA TYR A 106 1.53 7.45 -3.81
C TYR A 106 2.30 6.17 -4.10
N LYS A 107 3.41 5.99 -3.40
CA LYS A 107 4.34 4.87 -3.64
C LYS A 107 3.67 3.50 -3.47
N ASN A 108 2.71 3.43 -2.54
CA ASN A 108 1.99 2.20 -2.24
C ASN A 108 0.52 2.37 -2.61
N ASN A 109 0.00 1.50 -3.48
CA ASN A 109 -1.43 1.36 -3.80
C ASN A 109 -2.13 0.29 -2.97
N HIS A 110 -1.42 -0.34 -2.04
CA HIS A 110 -1.96 -1.30 -1.09
C HIS A 110 -1.56 -0.87 0.32
N VAL A 111 -2.55 -0.66 1.19
CA VAL A 111 -2.38 -0.19 2.57
C VAL A 111 -3.00 -1.22 3.51
N TYR A 112 -2.16 -1.88 4.30
CA TYR A 112 -2.59 -2.80 5.34
C TYR A 112 -2.44 -2.14 6.71
N LEU A 113 -3.52 -2.13 7.50
CA LEU A 113 -3.56 -1.56 8.83
C LEU A 113 -3.56 -2.67 9.88
N GLN A 114 -2.47 -2.83 10.61
CA GLN A 114 -2.42 -3.68 11.79
C GLN A 114 -3.10 -2.93 12.95
N MET A 115 -4.33 -3.35 13.29
CA MET A 115 -5.13 -2.74 14.36
C MET A 115 -4.74 -3.30 15.71
N GLU A 116 -4.47 -2.42 16.67
CA GLU A 116 -4.02 -2.74 18.02
C GLU A 116 -5.22 -2.75 18.99
N PRO A 117 -5.52 -3.86 19.70
CA PRO A 117 -6.57 -3.89 20.71
C PRO A 117 -6.29 -2.91 21.85
N LYS A 118 -7.35 -2.28 22.38
CA LYS A 118 -7.21 -1.40 23.55
C LYS A 118 -6.99 -2.19 24.83
N GLY A 119 -6.16 -1.65 25.72
CA GLY A 119 -6.02 -2.15 27.09
C GLY A 119 -5.14 -3.40 27.22
N MET A 120 -4.27 -3.66 26.25
CA MET A 120 -3.25 -4.69 26.36
C MET A 120 -2.28 -4.38 27.50
N ASN A 121 -1.89 -5.42 28.23
CA ASN A 121 -0.80 -5.33 29.20
C ASN A 121 0.58 -5.41 28.48
N ALA A 122 1.67 -5.15 29.21
CA ALA A 122 3.01 -5.12 28.63
C ALA A 122 3.43 -6.45 27.94
N SER A 123 2.99 -7.58 28.46
CA SER A 123 3.31 -8.89 27.89
C SER A 123 2.53 -9.14 26.60
N GLU A 124 1.25 -8.80 26.59
CA GLU A 124 0.39 -8.89 25.40
C GLU A 124 0.88 -7.95 24.31
N GLN A 125 1.34 -6.75 24.69
CA GLN A 125 1.94 -5.78 23.75
C GLN A 125 3.20 -6.36 23.08
N GLN A 126 4.10 -6.99 23.83
CA GLN A 126 5.30 -7.60 23.25
C GLN A 126 4.98 -8.71 22.23
N ILE A 127 3.95 -9.55 22.54
CA ILE A 127 3.50 -10.59 21.63
C ILE A 127 2.90 -9.95 20.36
N PHE A 128 2.08 -8.93 20.54
CA PHE A 128 1.46 -8.20 19.44
C PHE A 128 2.50 -7.55 18.53
N ASP A 129 3.53 -6.92 19.10
CA ASP A 129 4.59 -6.25 18.35
C ASP A 129 5.39 -7.24 17.50
N LYS A 130 5.78 -8.40 18.07
CA LYS A 130 6.45 -9.48 17.35
C LYS A 130 5.61 -10.02 16.21
N LEU A 131 4.33 -10.28 16.47
CA LEU A 131 3.41 -10.76 15.44
C LEU A 131 3.20 -9.71 14.34
N SER A 132 3.12 -8.44 14.71
CA SER A 132 3.03 -7.33 13.77
C SER A 132 4.27 -7.24 12.87
N GLU A 133 5.46 -7.42 13.43
CA GLU A 133 6.72 -7.46 12.69
C GLU A 133 6.76 -8.67 11.72
N ALA A 134 6.36 -9.85 12.18
CA ALA A 134 6.27 -11.04 11.32
C ALA A 134 5.30 -10.84 10.16
N LYS A 135 4.12 -10.25 10.41
CA LYS A 135 3.13 -9.91 9.38
C LYS A 135 3.67 -8.90 8.39
N HIS A 136 4.34 -7.85 8.87
CA HIS A 136 4.97 -6.85 8.02
C HIS A 136 6.06 -7.48 7.13
N PHE A 137 6.91 -8.33 7.69
CA PHE A 137 7.90 -9.07 6.92
C PHE A 137 7.24 -9.93 5.83
N ALA A 138 6.18 -10.66 6.16
CA ALA A 138 5.44 -11.50 5.21
C ALA A 138 4.83 -10.70 4.06
N LEU A 139 4.23 -9.53 4.34
CA LEU A 139 3.65 -8.64 3.33
C LEU A 139 4.70 -8.17 2.29
N PHE A 140 5.91 -7.81 2.75
CA PHE A 140 6.94 -7.29 1.86
C PHE A 140 7.77 -8.36 1.15
N ASN A 141 7.77 -9.60 1.65
CA ASN A 141 8.60 -10.69 1.13
C ASN A 141 7.77 -11.87 0.58
N PHE A 142 6.49 -11.65 0.29
CA PHE A 142 5.57 -12.70 -0.13
C PHE A 142 6.06 -13.50 -1.33
N ASP A 143 6.53 -12.83 -2.39
CA ASP A 143 7.02 -13.48 -3.60
C ASP A 143 8.25 -14.36 -3.33
N ASN A 144 9.17 -13.89 -2.47
CA ASN A 144 10.35 -14.66 -2.08
C ASN A 144 9.98 -15.88 -1.24
N LEU A 145 9.06 -15.72 -0.29
CA LEU A 145 8.52 -16.82 0.52
C LEU A 145 7.83 -17.87 -0.34
N ARG A 146 7.02 -17.45 -1.31
CA ARG A 146 6.38 -18.37 -2.27
C ARG A 146 7.40 -19.10 -3.15
N LEU A 147 8.45 -18.40 -3.58
CA LEU A 147 9.51 -19.01 -4.38
C LEU A 147 10.27 -20.10 -3.58
N GLU A 148 10.57 -19.84 -2.31
CA GLU A 148 11.19 -20.83 -1.42
C GLU A 148 10.26 -22.02 -1.18
N ALA A 149 8.97 -21.76 -0.89
CA ALA A 149 7.97 -22.79 -0.68
C ALA A 149 7.78 -23.68 -1.92
N ALA A 150 7.73 -23.08 -3.12
CA ALA A 150 7.60 -23.81 -4.38
C ALA A 150 8.81 -24.71 -4.68
N LYS A 151 10.01 -24.34 -4.20
CA LYS A 151 11.23 -25.14 -4.31
C LYS A 151 11.35 -26.20 -3.22
N GLY A 152 10.44 -26.23 -2.25
CA GLY A 152 10.51 -27.12 -1.08
C GLY A 152 11.70 -26.84 -0.16
N MET A 153 12.22 -25.60 -0.17
CA MET A 153 13.41 -25.20 0.60
C MET A 153 13.01 -24.31 1.78
N PHE A 154 13.77 -24.44 2.87
CA PHE A 154 13.73 -23.50 3.98
C PHE A 154 14.89 -22.52 3.80
N GLY A 155 14.66 -21.48 3.00
CA GLY A 155 15.66 -20.48 2.68
C GLY A 155 15.75 -19.37 3.71
N GLU A 156 16.39 -18.26 3.33
CA GLU A 156 16.61 -17.11 4.22
C GLU A 156 15.29 -16.48 4.67
N TYR A 157 14.33 -16.33 3.76
CA TYR A 157 13.05 -15.69 4.05
C TYR A 157 12.15 -16.56 4.94
N THR A 158 12.11 -17.88 4.70
CA THR A 158 11.35 -18.80 5.56
C THR A 158 11.95 -18.86 6.97
N ASN A 159 13.28 -18.90 7.10
CA ASN A 159 13.96 -18.92 8.40
C ASN A 159 13.73 -17.60 9.16
N ALA A 160 13.85 -16.44 8.50
CA ALA A 160 13.60 -15.15 9.12
C ALA A 160 12.15 -15.03 9.60
N LEU A 161 11.18 -15.45 8.78
CA LEU A 161 9.77 -15.44 9.18
C LEU A 161 9.47 -16.41 10.33
N SER A 162 10.16 -17.58 10.37
CA SER A 162 10.04 -18.54 11.47
C SER A 162 10.53 -17.95 12.79
N GLU A 163 11.64 -17.24 12.78
CA GLU A 163 12.20 -16.56 13.95
C GLU A 163 11.26 -15.45 14.46
N LEU A 164 10.73 -14.63 13.56
CA LEU A 164 9.81 -13.55 13.91
C LEU A 164 8.46 -14.05 14.43
N SER A 165 7.89 -15.09 13.80
CA SER A 165 6.55 -15.61 14.12
C SER A 165 6.54 -16.68 15.18
N ALA A 166 7.69 -17.27 15.53
CA ALA A 166 7.84 -18.46 16.33
C ALA A 166 7.06 -19.70 15.80
N ILE A 167 6.82 -19.74 14.48
CA ILE A 167 6.17 -20.85 13.78
C ILE A 167 7.24 -21.69 13.09
N GLU A 168 7.18 -23.03 13.23
CA GLU A 168 8.11 -23.93 12.56
C GLU A 168 8.08 -23.79 11.04
N ASN A 169 9.26 -23.90 10.41
CA ASN A 169 9.46 -23.77 8.96
C ASN A 169 8.48 -24.63 8.13
N LYS A 170 8.24 -25.87 8.55
CA LYS A 170 7.32 -26.79 7.85
C LYS A 170 5.88 -26.27 7.85
N LYS A 171 5.41 -25.78 9.00
CA LYS A 171 4.07 -25.18 9.12
C LYS A 171 3.98 -23.88 8.33
N LEU A 172 5.02 -23.02 8.39
CA LEU A 172 5.10 -21.80 7.60
C LEU A 172 5.03 -22.08 6.10
N GLN A 173 5.76 -23.08 5.62
CA GLN A 173 5.74 -23.44 4.21
C GLN A 173 4.33 -23.86 3.76
N GLN A 174 3.59 -24.56 4.59
CA GLN A 174 2.19 -24.90 4.31
C GLN A 174 1.29 -23.67 4.27
N ILE A 175 1.46 -22.74 5.23
CA ILE A 175 0.70 -21.49 5.26
C ILE A 175 1.00 -20.67 4.01
N VAL A 176 2.27 -20.47 3.66
CA VAL A 176 2.70 -19.73 2.46
C VAL A 176 2.17 -20.37 1.17
N SER A 177 2.21 -21.70 1.07
CA SER A 177 1.72 -22.42 -0.12
C SER A 177 0.19 -22.31 -0.30
N ASN A 178 -0.54 -22.18 0.80
CA ASN A 178 -1.99 -22.07 0.80
C ASN A 178 -2.50 -20.64 0.71
N SER A 179 -1.63 -19.64 0.78
CA SER A 179 -2.00 -18.22 0.70
C SER A 179 -1.91 -17.74 -0.74
N ASP A 180 -3.00 -17.20 -1.28
CA ASP A 180 -3.07 -16.65 -2.64
C ASP A 180 -2.58 -15.19 -2.72
N SER A 181 -2.46 -14.52 -1.57
CA SER A 181 -2.00 -13.13 -1.48
C SER A 181 -1.18 -12.89 -0.21
N GLU A 182 -0.39 -11.80 -0.26
CA GLU A 182 0.39 -11.32 0.89
C GLU A 182 -0.50 -11.00 2.11
N ILE A 183 -1.71 -10.51 1.88
CA ILE A 183 -2.68 -10.19 2.95
C ILE A 183 -3.21 -11.46 3.59
N GLU A 184 -3.53 -12.46 2.77
CA GLU A 184 -3.98 -13.76 3.28
C GLU A 184 -2.90 -14.43 4.13
N LEU A 185 -1.65 -14.40 3.67
CA LEU A 185 -0.51 -14.87 4.46
C LEU A 185 -0.38 -14.11 5.78
N ALA A 186 -0.41 -12.78 5.75
CA ALA A 186 -0.31 -11.96 6.96
C ALA A 186 -1.44 -12.25 7.96
N ASN A 187 -2.66 -12.50 7.49
CA ASN A 187 -3.79 -12.87 8.35
C ASN A 187 -3.66 -14.29 8.91
N ALA A 188 -3.14 -15.24 8.13
CA ALA A 188 -2.93 -16.61 8.54
C ALA A 188 -1.85 -16.77 9.64
N LEU A 189 -0.87 -15.86 9.72
CA LEU A 189 0.13 -15.84 10.79
C LEU A 189 -0.46 -15.48 12.17
N GLY A 190 -1.66 -14.91 12.25
CA GLY A 190 -2.30 -14.49 13.49
C GLY A 190 -3.32 -15.48 14.06
N ASN A 191 -3.53 -16.60 13.36
CA ASN A 191 -4.43 -17.69 13.75
C ASN A 191 -3.60 -18.91 14.13
#